data_134f866307e813b5adf2e44de01569ee
#
_entry.id   134f866307e813b5adf2e44de01569ee
#
_cell.length_a   1.000
_cell.length_b   1.000
_cell.length_c   1.000
_cell.angle_alpha   90.00
_cell.angle_beta   90.00
_cell.angle_gamma   90.00
#
_symmetry.space_group_name_H-M   'P 1'
#
loop_
_entity.id
_entity.type
_entity.pdbx_description
1 polymer ?
#
loop_
_entity_poly.entity_id
_entity_poly.type
_entity_poly.pdbx_seq_one_letter_code
_entity_poly.pdbx_strand_id
1 'polypeptide(L)'
;MREHLDIHIKPLMDQHPGLGAVLETAGIGCTTCSLGTCRVRDILEIHDLGPEATRDLLTAMGRVIHGEAPFEVPDLPRRAPAARSAFCPPIRRMVEEHTYILRVIACFPALLK
;
A
#
# COMPACT_ATOMS: atom_id res chain seq x y z
N MET A 1 -17.24 2.16 -0.71
CA MET A 1 -15.77 2.06 -0.88
C MET A 1 -15.32 1.05 -1.95
N ARG A 2 -16.02 -0.07 -2.16
CA ARG A 2 -15.60 -1.08 -3.15
C ARG A 2 -15.45 -0.52 -4.57
N GLU A 3 -16.33 0.35 -4.97
CA GLU A 3 -16.32 1.05 -6.26
C GLU A 3 -15.13 1.95 -6.50
N HIS A 4 -14.51 2.45 -5.42
CA HIS A 4 -13.35 3.34 -5.49
C HIS A 4 -12.01 2.60 -5.53
N LEU A 5 -11.99 1.28 -5.30
CA LEU A 5 -10.75 0.50 -5.28
C LEU A 5 -10.01 0.49 -6.62
N ASP A 6 -10.75 0.56 -7.71
CA ASP A 6 -10.19 0.52 -9.07
C ASP A 6 -9.97 1.92 -9.68
N ILE A 7 -10.27 2.98 -8.93
CA ILE A 7 -10.04 4.37 -9.34
C ILE A 7 -8.57 4.74 -9.05
N HIS A 8 -7.97 5.48 -9.97
CA HIS A 8 -6.63 6.03 -9.77
C HIS A 8 -6.62 7.05 -8.62
N ILE A 9 -5.58 7.02 -7.81
CA ILE A 9 -5.52 7.81 -6.59
C ILE A 9 -5.47 9.32 -6.86
N LYS A 10 -4.77 9.76 -7.91
CA LYS A 10 -4.64 11.19 -8.24
C LYS A 10 -5.98 11.85 -8.54
N PRO A 11 -6.79 11.36 -9.51
CA PRO A 11 -8.13 11.92 -9.75
C PRO A 11 -9.02 11.88 -8.51
N LEU A 12 -8.87 10.85 -7.68
CA LEU A 12 -9.65 10.72 -6.45
C LEU A 12 -9.25 11.78 -5.42
N MET A 13 -7.95 12.07 -5.29
CA MET A 13 -7.43 13.15 -4.42
C MET A 13 -7.83 14.53 -4.93
N ASP A 14 -7.89 14.74 -6.24
CA ASP A 14 -8.33 16.00 -6.85
C ASP A 14 -9.81 16.28 -6.54
N GLN A 15 -10.64 15.22 -6.53
CA GLN A 15 -12.06 15.32 -6.14
C GLN A 15 -12.25 15.45 -4.63
N HIS A 16 -11.37 14.84 -3.84
CA HIS A 16 -11.46 14.78 -2.38
C HIS A 16 -10.11 15.17 -1.75
N PRO A 17 -9.81 16.46 -1.60
CA PRO A 17 -8.50 16.94 -1.12
C PRO A 17 -8.09 16.38 0.25
N GLY A 18 -9.05 16.05 1.11
CA GLY A 18 -8.77 15.44 2.41
C GLY A 18 -8.12 14.05 2.36
N LEU A 19 -8.16 13.36 1.21
CA LEU A 19 -7.54 12.05 1.05
C LEU A 19 -6.02 12.09 1.17
N GLY A 20 -5.39 13.20 0.73
CA GLY A 20 -3.95 13.38 0.88
C GLY A 20 -3.51 13.27 2.34
N ALA A 21 -4.19 13.98 3.24
CA ALA A 21 -3.90 13.94 4.68
C ALA A 21 -4.12 12.54 5.28
N VAL A 22 -5.15 11.83 4.85
CA VAL A 22 -5.42 10.44 5.29
C VAL A 22 -4.27 9.51 4.89
N LEU A 23 -3.80 9.61 3.64
CA LEU A 23 -2.69 8.79 3.14
C LEU A 23 -1.38 9.11 3.84
N GLU A 24 -1.08 10.39 4.07
CA GLU A 24 0.12 10.82 4.81
C GLU A 24 0.09 10.33 6.26
N THR A 25 -1.06 10.38 6.92
CA THR A 25 -1.21 9.85 8.29
C THR A 25 -0.95 8.33 8.33
N ALA A 26 -1.30 7.63 7.27
CA ALA A 26 -1.00 6.20 7.11
C ALA A 26 0.45 5.92 6.68
N GLY A 27 1.28 6.95 6.51
CA GLY A 27 2.67 6.79 6.05
C GLY A 27 2.81 6.51 4.55
N ILE A 28 1.79 6.84 3.77
CA ILE A 28 1.73 6.58 2.33
C ILE A 28 1.98 7.88 1.57
N GLY A 29 3.13 8.00 0.93
CA GLY A 29 3.60 9.23 0.26
C GLY A 29 2.99 9.47 -1.13
N CYS A 30 1.68 9.24 -1.32
CA CYS A 30 1.03 9.46 -2.62
C CYS A 30 0.94 10.94 -3.02
N THR A 31 0.94 11.87 -2.08
CA THR A 31 0.85 13.31 -2.33
C THR A 31 2.07 13.83 -3.10
N THR A 32 3.25 13.31 -2.80
CA THR A 32 4.53 13.68 -3.43
C THR A 32 4.88 12.81 -4.64
N CYS A 33 4.11 11.75 -4.89
CA CYS A 33 4.37 10.83 -5.99
C CYS A 33 4.07 11.47 -7.34
N SER A 34 5.07 11.56 -8.22
CA SER A 34 4.93 12.12 -9.57
C SER A 34 4.21 11.19 -10.54
N LEU A 35 4.25 9.88 -10.30
CA LEU A 35 3.66 8.89 -11.21
C LEU A 35 2.13 8.93 -11.18
N GLY A 36 1.52 8.89 -10.00
CA GLY A 36 0.07 9.04 -9.82
C GLY A 36 -0.81 7.99 -10.53
N THR A 37 -0.21 6.91 -11.02
CA THR A 37 -0.90 5.88 -11.80
C THR A 37 -1.48 4.76 -10.95
N CYS A 38 -1.15 4.72 -9.65
CA CYS A 38 -1.66 3.70 -8.75
C CYS A 38 -3.16 3.84 -8.53
N ARG A 39 -3.86 2.73 -8.52
CA ARG A 39 -5.24 2.64 -8.04
C ARG A 39 -5.22 2.47 -6.51
N VAL A 40 -6.33 2.74 -5.87
CA VAL A 40 -6.46 2.52 -4.42
C VAL A 40 -6.05 1.09 -4.03
N ARG A 41 -6.49 0.09 -4.80
CA ARG A 41 -6.12 -1.32 -4.61
C ARG A 41 -4.61 -1.54 -4.65
N ASP A 42 -3.93 -0.95 -5.63
CA ASP A 42 -2.49 -1.10 -5.81
C ASP A 42 -1.72 -0.56 -4.59
N ILE A 43 -2.18 0.55 -4.02
CA ILE A 43 -1.59 1.15 -2.82
C ILE A 43 -1.65 0.18 -1.64
N LEU A 44 -2.79 -0.47 -1.43
CA LEU A 44 -2.97 -1.44 -0.35
C LEU A 44 -2.04 -2.65 -0.51
N GLU A 45 -1.83 -3.11 -1.75
CA GLU A 45 -0.94 -4.23 -2.07
C GLU A 45 0.54 -3.84 -1.95
N ILE A 46 0.94 -2.68 -2.48
CA ILE A 46 2.34 -2.22 -2.50
C ILE A 46 2.85 -1.96 -1.08
N HIS A 47 2.03 -1.36 -0.22
CA HIS A 47 2.42 -1.04 1.15
C HIS A 47 2.26 -2.20 2.12
N ASP A 48 1.77 -3.37 1.66
CA ASP A 48 1.58 -4.60 2.46
C ASP A 48 0.94 -4.32 3.83
N LEU A 49 -0.10 -3.51 3.83
CA LEU A 49 -0.82 -3.16 5.04
C LEU A 49 -1.50 -4.39 5.62
N GLY A 50 -1.38 -4.58 6.93
CA GLY A 50 -2.12 -5.62 7.62
C GLY A 50 -3.64 -5.41 7.50
N PRO A 51 -4.45 -6.44 7.78
CA PRO A 51 -5.91 -6.37 7.59
C PRO A 51 -6.56 -5.26 8.42
N GLU A 52 -6.09 -5.01 9.63
CA GLU A 52 -6.60 -3.93 10.49
C GLU A 52 -6.24 -2.55 9.90
N ALA A 53 -4.96 -2.34 9.57
CA ALA A 53 -4.51 -1.07 8.97
C ALA A 53 -5.19 -0.80 7.63
N THR A 54 -5.43 -1.82 6.82
CA THR A 54 -6.21 -1.72 5.58
C THR A 54 -7.64 -1.27 5.84
N ARG A 55 -8.28 -1.86 6.83
CA ARG A 55 -9.66 -1.51 7.23
C ARG A 55 -9.73 -0.08 7.76
N ASP A 56 -8.80 0.30 8.60
CA ASP A 56 -8.72 1.66 9.18
C ASP A 56 -8.49 2.69 8.08
N LEU A 57 -7.58 2.44 7.16
CA LEU A 57 -7.32 3.31 6.01
C LEU A 57 -8.55 3.46 5.12
N LEU A 58 -9.18 2.35 4.74
CA LEU A 58 -10.40 2.38 3.91
C LEU A 58 -11.57 3.06 4.63
N THR A 59 -11.67 2.91 5.94
CA THR A 59 -12.66 3.61 6.75
C THR A 59 -12.41 5.12 6.75
N ALA A 60 -11.16 5.53 6.96
CA ALA A 60 -10.79 6.94 6.95
C ALA A 60 -11.01 7.58 5.56
N MET A 61 -10.61 6.88 4.49
CA MET A 61 -10.87 7.30 3.11
C MET A 61 -12.38 7.39 2.82
N GLY A 62 -13.15 6.40 3.25
CA GLY A 62 -14.60 6.38 3.08
C GLY A 62 -15.28 7.57 3.76
N ARG A 63 -14.84 7.97 4.93
CA ARG A 63 -15.35 9.18 5.61
C ARG A 63 -15.07 10.46 4.83
N VAL A 64 -13.92 10.56 4.18
CA VAL A 64 -13.61 11.72 3.34
C VAL A 64 -14.44 11.73 2.06
N ILE A 65 -14.68 10.58 1.44
CA ILE A 65 -15.39 10.46 0.17
C ILE A 65 -16.92 10.60 0.37
N HIS A 66 -17.47 9.90 1.35
CA HIS A 66 -18.91 9.80 1.58
C HIS A 66 -19.42 10.76 2.68
N GLY A 67 -18.53 11.38 3.45
CA GLY A 67 -18.89 12.22 4.58
C GLY A 67 -19.61 11.39 5.66
N GLU A 68 -20.80 11.85 6.05
CA GLU A 68 -21.65 11.15 7.04
C GLU A 68 -22.57 10.08 6.43
N ALA A 69 -22.57 9.93 5.10
CA ALA A 69 -23.37 8.90 4.44
C ALA A 69 -22.86 7.50 4.80
N PRO A 70 -23.75 6.52 5.01
CA PRO A 70 -23.34 5.16 5.30
C PRO A 70 -22.61 4.55 4.11
N PHE A 71 -21.48 3.89 4.38
CA PHE A 71 -20.70 3.17 3.38
C PHE A 71 -20.19 1.85 3.96
N GLU A 72 -19.99 0.89 3.09
CA GLU A 72 -19.44 -0.41 3.45
C GLU A 72 -17.94 -0.45 3.16
N VAL A 73 -17.15 -0.87 4.13
CA VAL A 73 -15.72 -1.14 3.97
C VAL A 73 -15.59 -2.59 3.50
N PRO A 74 -15.04 -2.83 2.29
CA PRO A 74 -14.89 -4.18 1.80
C PRO A 74 -13.83 -4.93 2.60
N ASP A 75 -14.13 -6.18 2.93
CA ASP A 75 -13.12 -7.10 3.43
C ASP A 75 -12.28 -7.59 2.24
N LEU A 76 -11.01 -7.21 2.24
CA LEU A 76 -10.09 -7.58 1.18
C LEU A 76 -9.21 -8.73 1.66
N PRO A 77 -9.30 -9.91 1.04
CA PRO A 77 -8.42 -11.01 1.37
C PRO A 77 -6.97 -10.60 1.09
N ARG A 78 -6.11 -10.82 2.07
CA ARG A 78 -4.67 -10.61 1.89
C ARG A 78 -4.17 -11.56 0.80
N ARG A 79 -3.56 -11.01 -0.23
CA ARG A 79 -2.90 -11.83 -1.24
C ARG A 79 -1.73 -12.57 -0.59
N ALA A 80 -1.74 -13.88 -0.66
CA ALA A 80 -0.61 -14.67 -0.19
C ALA A 80 0.66 -14.29 -0.98
N PRO A 81 1.81 -14.11 -0.32
CA PRO A 81 3.06 -13.87 -1.03
C PRO A 81 3.32 -15.01 -2.02
N ALA A 82 3.73 -14.66 -3.23
CA ALA A 82 4.07 -15.66 -4.23
C ALA A 82 5.19 -16.57 -3.72
N ALA A 83 4.99 -17.88 -3.84
CA ALA A 83 6.03 -18.82 -3.47
C ALA A 83 7.28 -18.60 -4.34
N ARG A 84 8.47 -18.66 -3.76
CA ARG A 84 9.74 -18.50 -4.50
C ARG A 84 9.85 -19.42 -5.70
N SER A 85 9.26 -20.60 -5.60
CA SER A 85 9.19 -21.58 -6.70
C SER A 85 8.35 -21.13 -7.90
N ALA A 86 7.44 -20.16 -7.71
CA ALA A 86 6.61 -19.60 -8.77
C ALA A 86 7.35 -18.57 -9.64
N PHE A 87 8.52 -18.09 -9.20
CA PHE A 87 9.31 -17.14 -9.97
C PHE A 87 10.15 -17.84 -11.03
N CYS A 88 10.28 -17.24 -12.21
CA CYS A 88 11.27 -17.68 -13.19
C CYS A 88 12.70 -17.55 -12.61
N PRO A 89 13.70 -18.32 -13.10
CA PRO A 89 15.03 -18.37 -12.50
C PRO A 89 15.70 -16.99 -12.28
N PRO A 90 15.68 -16.03 -13.23
CA PRO A 90 16.26 -14.71 -13.00
C PRO A 90 15.60 -13.95 -11.84
N ILE A 91 14.27 -13.97 -11.77
CA ILE A 91 13.52 -13.28 -10.71
C ILE A 91 13.77 -13.94 -9.35
N ARG A 92 13.82 -15.27 -9.31
CA ARG A 92 14.16 -16.01 -8.09
C ARG A 92 15.51 -15.61 -7.55
N ARG A 93 16.51 -15.51 -8.42
CA ARG A 93 17.86 -15.08 -8.06
C ARG A 93 17.86 -13.65 -7.51
N MET A 94 17.16 -12.71 -8.14
CA MET A 94 17.02 -11.35 -7.66
C MET A 94 16.41 -11.28 -6.25
N VAL A 95 15.37 -12.07 -5.99
CA VAL A 95 14.73 -12.13 -4.66
C VAL A 95 15.70 -12.69 -3.61
N GLU A 96 16.48 -13.70 -3.94
CA GLU A 96 17.49 -14.29 -3.04
C GLU A 96 18.62 -13.30 -2.74
N GLU A 97 19.14 -12.62 -3.76
CA GLU A 97 20.15 -11.57 -3.61
C GLU A 97 19.64 -10.40 -2.78
N HIS A 98 18.42 -9.97 -2.99
CA HIS A 98 17.78 -8.91 -2.20
C HIS A 98 17.65 -9.29 -0.72
N THR A 99 17.27 -10.52 -0.42
CA THR A 99 17.21 -11.04 0.95
C THR A 99 18.59 -11.03 1.61
N TYR A 100 19.64 -11.33 0.85
CA TYR A 100 21.01 -11.30 1.33
C TYR A 100 21.46 -9.85 1.68
N ILE A 101 21.16 -8.91 0.80
CA ILE A 101 21.44 -7.49 1.01
C ILE A 101 20.77 -6.98 2.28
N LEU A 102 19.50 -7.31 2.51
CA LEU A 102 18.77 -6.91 3.71
C LEU A 102 19.40 -7.48 4.99
N ARG A 103 19.94 -8.70 4.94
CA ARG A 103 20.69 -9.28 6.08
C ARG A 103 21.98 -8.52 6.36
N VAL A 104 22.71 -8.16 5.32
CA VAL A 104 23.93 -7.37 5.45
C VAL A 104 23.62 -6.00 6.07
N ILE A 105 22.59 -5.31 5.58
CA ILE A 105 22.14 -4.02 6.13
C ILE A 105 21.76 -4.16 7.60
N ALA A 106 21.08 -5.22 7.98
CA ALA A 106 20.68 -5.46 9.37
C ALA A 106 21.88 -5.64 10.33
N CYS A 107 23.06 -6.00 9.81
CA CYS A 107 24.27 -6.12 10.61
C CYS A 107 24.95 -4.77 10.89
N PHE A 108 24.68 -3.72 10.11
CA PHE A 108 25.33 -2.42 10.26
C PHE A 108 25.21 -1.80 11.66
N PRO A 109 24.04 -1.81 12.32
CA PRO A 109 23.94 -1.25 13.68
C PRO A 109 24.87 -1.91 14.68
N ALA A 110 25.16 -3.19 14.53
CA ALA A 110 26.07 -3.94 15.38
C ALA A 110 27.55 -3.59 15.11
N LEU A 111 27.87 -3.18 13.89
CA LEU A 111 29.24 -2.78 13.49
C LEU A 111 29.58 -1.34 13.87
N LEU A 112 28.57 -0.51 14.11
CA LEU A 112 28.72 0.91 14.46
C LEU A 112 28.80 1.16 15.98
N LYS A 113 28.73 0.13 16.78
CA LYS A 113 28.81 0.20 18.25
C LYS A 113 30.29 0.08 18.72
#